data_83126df226b96da4b8ac679e01e01f84
#
_entry.id   83126df226b96da4b8ac679e01e01f84
#
_cell.length_a   1.000
_cell.length_b   1.000
_cell.length_c   1.000
_cell.angle_alpha   90.00
_cell.angle_beta   90.00
_cell.angle_gamma   90.00
#
_symmetry.space_group_name_H-M   'P 1'
#
loop_
_entity.id
_entity.type
_entity.pdbx_description
1 polymer ?
#
loop_
_entity_poly.entity_id
_entity_poly.type
_entity_poly.pdbx_seq_one_letter_code
_entity_poly.pdbx_strand_id
1 'polypeptide(L)'
;MLGAQTGRDTTIMAKAPPDTRPFNIMIVGQSGRLQHEALVFTASLREMSPRFAGRVIIAEPQPGPTWDQDPRMSPPIRDALIEMGAEVAPFESRAFGSSYPYGNKIEGLSVLPAGEPFVFFDTDTLITGELADVPFPFHRPSASMRREGTWPVEDLYWPGYTAIWKSLYDRFGLDFDSSLDLSQPDDYWQRYLYFNAGWFFGADPAAFGQRFLDYAVAVRDDAPPELVIQPLDPWLDQIVLPLVIHRFGGGRPGPELDGLDGAVTCHWRLLPLFYARESDHAVQVMEAVTAPNKIKKHLKGHDAFKRMIYQGRGQKVRALFDRSDLPKREQQIRNQIKSAGFWIR
;
A
#
# COMPACT_ATOMS: atom_id res chain seq x y z
N MET A 1 46.72 41.06 10.89
CA MET A 1 45.31 40.79 11.02
C MET A 1 45.04 39.44 10.37
N LEU A 2 44.90 38.42 11.18
CA LEU A 2 44.69 37.03 10.74
C LEU A 2 43.21 36.78 10.65
N GLY A 3 42.72 36.49 9.42
CA GLY A 3 41.33 36.09 9.19
C GLY A 3 41.14 34.62 9.51
N ALA A 4 40.27 34.31 10.46
CA ALA A 4 39.90 32.97 10.81
C ALA A 4 38.90 32.45 9.74
N GLN A 5 39.28 31.42 8.98
CA GLN A 5 38.38 30.60 8.18
C GLN A 5 37.68 29.59 9.10
N THR A 6 36.40 29.77 9.32
CA THR A 6 35.54 28.75 9.93
C THR A 6 35.16 27.71 8.88
N GLY A 7 35.91 26.60 8.88
CA GLY A 7 35.51 25.42 8.13
C GLY A 7 34.19 24.85 8.67
N ARG A 8 33.13 24.77 7.83
CA ARG A 8 31.95 23.98 8.12
C ARG A 8 32.30 22.52 7.88
N ASP A 9 32.49 21.77 8.95
CA ASP A 9 32.53 20.29 8.89
C ASP A 9 31.18 19.78 8.47
N THR A 10 31.08 19.47 7.21
CA THR A 10 29.92 18.68 6.67
C THR A 10 30.20 17.21 7.00
N THR A 11 29.81 16.77 8.18
CA THR A 11 29.85 15.36 8.54
C THR A 11 28.88 14.65 7.61
N ILE A 12 29.40 14.01 6.57
CA ILE A 12 28.65 13.06 5.74
C ILE A 12 28.32 11.90 6.67
N MET A 13 27.06 11.82 7.12
CA MET A 13 26.56 10.66 7.84
C MET A 13 26.77 9.45 6.94
N ALA A 14 27.63 8.54 7.36
CA ALA A 14 27.85 7.28 6.69
C ALA A 14 26.51 6.55 6.57
N LYS A 15 26.11 6.18 5.35
CA LYS A 15 24.90 5.42 5.08
C LYS A 15 24.99 4.13 5.88
N ALA A 16 24.04 3.90 6.79
CA ALA A 16 23.99 2.64 7.53
C ALA A 16 23.96 1.45 6.53
N PRO A 17 24.67 0.35 6.83
CA PRO A 17 24.64 -0.81 5.95
C PRO A 17 23.20 -1.29 5.77
N PRO A 18 22.85 -1.86 4.60
CA PRO A 18 21.53 -2.40 4.37
C PRO A 18 21.21 -3.48 5.41
N ASP A 19 20.00 -3.47 5.93
CA ASP A 19 19.50 -4.50 6.84
C ASP A 19 19.29 -5.78 6.03
N THR A 20 20.09 -6.79 6.29
CA THR A 20 20.04 -8.08 5.58
C THR A 20 19.21 -9.13 6.30
N ARG A 21 18.50 -8.76 7.37
CA ARG A 21 17.63 -9.70 8.09
C ARG A 21 16.51 -10.19 7.19
N PRO A 22 16.14 -11.50 7.29
CA PRO A 22 14.91 -11.98 6.68
C PRO A 22 13.72 -11.16 7.17
N PHE A 23 12.76 -10.90 6.30
CA PHE A 23 11.54 -10.19 6.65
C PHE A 23 10.32 -10.98 6.24
N ASN A 24 9.18 -10.69 6.87
CA ASN A 24 7.91 -11.29 6.56
C ASN A 24 7.08 -10.36 5.69
N ILE A 25 6.30 -10.93 4.78
CA ILE A 25 5.32 -10.18 3.99
C ILE A 25 3.95 -10.41 4.59
N MET A 26 3.18 -9.33 4.77
CA MET A 26 1.76 -9.40 5.11
C MET A 26 0.90 -8.81 4.02
N ILE A 27 -0.19 -9.49 3.70
CA ILE A 27 -1.32 -8.99 2.93
C ILE A 27 -2.62 -9.30 3.69
N VAL A 28 -3.72 -8.63 3.34
CA VAL A 28 -5.05 -8.92 3.92
C VAL A 28 -5.80 -9.89 3.03
N GLY A 29 -6.23 -11.04 3.56
CA GLY A 29 -7.10 -12.00 2.88
C GLY A 29 -8.54 -11.86 3.37
N GLN A 30 -9.46 -11.41 2.52
CA GLN A 30 -10.87 -11.21 2.88
C GLN A 30 -11.79 -11.71 1.75
N SER A 31 -13.01 -12.07 2.07
CA SER A 31 -14.05 -12.45 1.09
C SER A 31 -14.25 -11.39 0.01
N GLY A 32 -14.86 -11.76 -1.10
CA GLY A 32 -15.04 -10.86 -2.23
C GLY A 32 -13.79 -10.73 -3.11
N ARG A 33 -13.42 -9.52 -3.48
CA ARG A 33 -12.32 -9.23 -4.41
C ARG A 33 -10.94 -9.63 -3.86
N LEU A 34 -10.68 -9.28 -2.59
CA LEU A 34 -9.36 -9.44 -1.99
C LEU A 34 -8.85 -10.88 -1.97
N GLN A 35 -9.71 -11.87 -1.76
CA GLN A 35 -9.29 -13.28 -1.81
C GLN A 35 -8.74 -13.70 -3.18
N HIS A 36 -9.27 -13.14 -4.27
CA HIS A 36 -8.79 -13.44 -5.62
C HIS A 36 -7.49 -12.69 -5.93
N GLU A 37 -7.36 -11.49 -5.43
CA GLU A 37 -6.13 -10.70 -5.51
C GLU A 37 -4.99 -11.34 -4.71
N ALA A 38 -5.28 -11.86 -3.50
CA ALA A 38 -4.31 -12.60 -2.70
C ALA A 38 -3.73 -13.82 -3.45
N LEU A 39 -4.54 -14.52 -4.26
CA LEU A 39 -4.05 -15.60 -5.13
C LEU A 39 -3.06 -15.08 -6.17
N VAL A 40 -3.36 -13.94 -6.79
CA VAL A 40 -2.48 -13.32 -7.81
C VAL A 40 -1.19 -12.83 -7.16
N PHE A 41 -1.30 -12.15 -6.01
CA PHE A 41 -0.14 -11.70 -5.24
C PHE A 41 0.79 -12.87 -4.91
N THR A 42 0.26 -13.92 -4.29
CA THR A 42 1.05 -15.07 -3.85
C THR A 42 1.65 -15.80 -5.04
N ALA A 43 0.90 -16.01 -6.12
CA ALA A 43 1.41 -16.66 -7.33
C ALA A 43 2.53 -15.84 -7.98
N SER A 44 2.37 -14.51 -8.09
CA SER A 44 3.40 -13.65 -8.66
C SER A 44 4.66 -13.58 -7.80
N LEU A 45 4.52 -13.56 -6.48
CA LEU A 45 5.66 -13.61 -5.57
C LEU A 45 6.47 -14.88 -5.75
N ARG A 46 5.82 -16.05 -5.81
CA ARG A 46 6.52 -17.35 -5.98
C ARG A 46 7.22 -17.47 -7.33
N GLU A 47 6.66 -16.87 -8.37
CA GLU A 47 7.24 -16.90 -9.73
C GLU A 47 8.36 -15.88 -9.89
N MET A 48 8.14 -14.64 -9.44
CA MET A 48 9.02 -13.51 -9.75
C MET A 48 10.06 -13.22 -8.67
N SER A 49 9.89 -13.80 -7.48
CA SER A 49 10.81 -13.58 -6.34
C SER A 49 11.20 -14.93 -5.69
N PRO A 50 11.80 -15.87 -6.45
CA PRO A 50 12.13 -17.21 -5.95
C PRO A 50 13.19 -17.22 -4.84
N ARG A 51 13.97 -16.14 -4.67
CA ARG A 51 14.95 -15.99 -3.59
C ARG A 51 14.37 -15.43 -2.30
N PHE A 52 13.11 -14.99 -2.32
CA PHE A 52 12.45 -14.53 -1.11
C PHE A 52 12.26 -15.70 -0.13
N ALA A 53 12.97 -15.63 1.00
CA ALA A 53 13.02 -16.70 2.01
C ALA A 53 12.16 -16.44 3.24
N GLY A 54 11.48 -15.27 3.31
CA GLY A 54 10.61 -14.92 4.43
C GLY A 54 9.24 -15.61 4.36
N ARG A 55 8.44 -15.42 5.42
CA ARG A 55 7.06 -15.92 5.47
C ARG A 55 6.13 -15.01 4.68
N VAL A 56 5.13 -15.60 4.04
CA VAL A 56 4.00 -14.88 3.44
C VAL A 56 2.79 -15.12 4.32
N ILE A 57 2.38 -14.10 5.05
CA ILE A 57 1.31 -14.18 6.04
C ILE A 57 0.10 -13.42 5.50
N ILE A 58 -1.00 -14.13 5.39
CA ILE A 58 -2.29 -13.60 4.94
C ILE A 58 -3.14 -13.38 6.18
N ALA A 59 -3.27 -12.12 6.61
CA ALA A 59 -4.10 -11.73 7.72
C ALA A 59 -5.58 -11.86 7.32
N GLU A 60 -6.31 -12.80 7.95
CA GLU A 60 -7.71 -13.07 7.65
C GLU A 60 -8.60 -12.59 8.78
N PRO A 61 -9.45 -11.56 8.56
CA PRO A 61 -10.39 -11.09 9.57
C PRO A 61 -11.41 -12.19 9.87
N GLN A 62 -11.73 -12.37 11.17
CA GLN A 62 -12.69 -13.34 11.63
C GLN A 62 -14.08 -12.71 11.82
N PRO A 63 -15.16 -13.49 11.71
CA PRO A 63 -16.50 -13.03 12.04
C PRO A 63 -16.56 -12.53 13.49
N GLY A 64 -17.28 -11.44 13.71
CA GLY A 64 -17.42 -10.82 15.02
C GLY A 64 -18.46 -9.69 14.99
N PRO A 65 -18.67 -9.01 16.13
CA PRO A 65 -19.71 -7.99 16.26
C PRO A 65 -19.49 -6.75 15.36
N THR A 66 -18.29 -6.56 14.86
CA THR A 66 -17.93 -5.46 13.96
C THR A 66 -18.20 -5.77 12.48
N TRP A 67 -18.58 -7.01 12.14
CA TRP A 67 -18.82 -7.43 10.77
C TRP A 67 -20.31 -7.73 10.52
N ASP A 68 -20.89 -7.14 9.47
CA ASP A 68 -22.26 -7.41 9.02
C ASP A 68 -22.38 -8.75 8.30
N GLN A 69 -21.29 -9.23 7.71
CA GLN A 69 -21.21 -10.49 6.98
C GLN A 69 -19.90 -11.21 7.32
N ASP A 70 -19.83 -12.50 7.03
CA ASP A 70 -18.61 -13.28 7.23
C ASP A 70 -17.48 -12.74 6.34
N PRO A 71 -16.40 -12.18 6.91
CA PRO A 71 -15.30 -11.59 6.13
C PRO A 71 -14.30 -12.64 5.64
N ARG A 72 -14.37 -13.90 6.07
CA ARG A 72 -13.37 -14.92 5.74
C ARG A 72 -13.35 -15.26 4.26
N MET A 73 -12.20 -15.62 3.78
CA MET A 73 -12.05 -16.18 2.44
C MET A 73 -12.79 -17.51 2.30
N SER A 74 -13.21 -17.86 1.08
CA SER A 74 -13.78 -19.16 0.79
C SER A 74 -12.74 -20.27 1.01
N PRO A 75 -13.13 -21.44 1.56
CA PRO A 75 -12.21 -22.54 1.83
C PRO A 75 -11.33 -22.94 0.64
N PRO A 76 -11.86 -23.08 -0.62
CA PRO A 76 -11.04 -23.47 -1.75
C PRO A 76 -9.93 -22.47 -2.11
N ILE A 77 -10.13 -21.17 -1.83
CA ILE A 77 -9.10 -20.14 -2.06
C ILE A 77 -8.07 -20.18 -0.94
N ARG A 78 -8.51 -20.33 0.30
CA ARG A 78 -7.64 -20.49 1.45
C ARG A 78 -6.69 -21.69 1.26
N ASP A 79 -7.24 -22.86 0.86
CA ASP A 79 -6.46 -24.06 0.60
C ASP A 79 -5.43 -23.83 -0.50
N ALA A 80 -5.81 -23.17 -1.59
CA ALA A 80 -4.89 -22.85 -2.69
C ALA A 80 -3.75 -21.91 -2.26
N LEU A 81 -4.01 -20.95 -1.36
CA LEU A 81 -2.98 -20.07 -0.80
C LEU A 81 -2.01 -20.85 0.08
N ILE A 82 -2.50 -21.78 0.91
CA ILE A 82 -1.69 -22.65 1.75
C ILE A 82 -0.84 -23.58 0.88
N GLU A 83 -1.41 -24.18 -0.19
CA GLU A 83 -0.67 -24.99 -1.16
C GLU A 83 0.47 -24.23 -1.85
N MET A 84 0.35 -22.90 -1.99
CA MET A 84 1.41 -22.03 -2.50
C MET A 84 2.41 -21.61 -1.42
N GLY A 85 2.30 -22.16 -0.19
CA GLY A 85 3.20 -21.91 0.92
C GLY A 85 2.95 -20.57 1.63
N ALA A 86 1.73 -20.00 1.53
CA ALA A 86 1.33 -18.91 2.38
C ALA A 86 0.77 -19.44 3.71
N GLU A 87 0.89 -18.63 4.77
CA GLU A 87 0.30 -18.86 6.08
C GLU A 87 -0.96 -17.99 6.23
N VAL A 88 -2.10 -18.60 6.43
CA VAL A 88 -3.35 -17.86 6.70
C VAL A 88 -3.50 -17.72 8.21
N ALA A 89 -3.37 -16.49 8.70
CA ALA A 89 -3.39 -16.16 10.11
C ALA A 89 -4.68 -15.40 10.47
N PRO A 90 -5.55 -15.96 11.34
CA PRO A 90 -6.78 -15.30 11.73
C PRO A 90 -6.53 -14.15 12.72
N PHE A 91 -7.30 -13.07 12.61
CA PHE A 91 -7.35 -11.98 13.59
C PHE A 91 -8.76 -11.47 13.79
N GLU A 92 -9.01 -10.89 14.98
CA GLU A 92 -10.26 -10.22 15.30
C GLU A 92 -10.16 -8.74 14.95
N SER A 93 -11.02 -8.24 14.06
CA SER A 93 -11.17 -6.80 13.83
C SER A 93 -12.10 -6.22 14.90
N ARG A 94 -11.52 -5.49 15.86
CA ARG A 94 -12.23 -4.94 17.02
C ARG A 94 -12.59 -3.48 16.88
N ALA A 95 -11.75 -2.72 16.16
CA ALA A 95 -11.89 -1.27 16.06
C ALA A 95 -12.66 -0.84 14.81
N PHE A 96 -12.59 -1.60 13.72
CA PHE A 96 -13.07 -1.13 12.41
C PHE A 96 -14.15 -2.01 11.77
N GLY A 97 -13.86 -3.25 11.41
CA GLY A 97 -14.82 -4.17 10.78
C GLY A 97 -15.45 -3.60 9.50
N SER A 98 -16.76 -3.80 9.33
CA SER A 98 -17.54 -3.31 8.18
C SER A 98 -17.59 -1.79 8.06
N SER A 99 -17.45 -1.06 9.16
CA SER A 99 -17.49 0.40 9.14
C SER A 99 -16.28 1.04 8.45
N TYR A 100 -15.12 0.37 8.51
CA TYR A 100 -13.90 0.80 7.83
C TYR A 100 -13.01 -0.40 7.48
N PRO A 101 -13.33 -1.16 6.40
CA PRO A 101 -12.60 -2.38 6.04
C PRO A 101 -11.11 -2.17 5.73
N TYR A 102 -10.70 -0.96 5.35
CA TYR A 102 -9.29 -0.60 5.20
C TYR A 102 -8.48 -0.71 6.50
N GLY A 103 -9.16 -0.65 7.66
CA GLY A 103 -8.56 -0.87 8.97
C GLY A 103 -7.98 -2.26 9.18
N ASN A 104 -8.35 -3.25 8.35
CA ASN A 104 -7.78 -4.60 8.41
C ASN A 104 -6.27 -4.62 8.19
N LYS A 105 -5.71 -3.69 7.42
CA LYS A 105 -4.24 -3.58 7.27
C LYS A 105 -3.56 -3.09 8.56
N ILE A 106 -4.30 -2.40 9.42
CA ILE A 106 -3.82 -1.91 10.73
C ILE A 106 -3.91 -3.03 11.76
N GLU A 107 -5.12 -3.57 11.98
CA GLU A 107 -5.35 -4.61 13.00
C GLU A 107 -4.68 -5.94 12.63
N GLY A 108 -4.58 -6.24 11.33
CA GLY A 108 -3.92 -7.44 10.81
C GLY A 108 -2.41 -7.50 11.12
N LEU A 109 -1.74 -6.38 11.40
CA LEU A 109 -0.33 -6.40 11.82
C LEU A 109 -0.10 -7.24 13.09
N SER A 110 -1.13 -7.45 13.89
CA SER A 110 -1.10 -8.27 15.10
C SER A 110 -0.77 -9.75 14.87
N VAL A 111 -0.95 -10.26 13.64
CA VAL A 111 -0.62 -11.67 13.34
C VAL A 111 0.84 -11.90 13.01
N LEU A 112 1.61 -10.83 12.80
CA LEU A 112 3.03 -10.93 12.49
C LEU A 112 3.87 -11.22 13.73
N PRO A 113 4.97 -11.97 13.60
CA PRO A 113 5.88 -12.23 14.71
C PRO A 113 6.51 -10.93 15.25
N ALA A 114 6.40 -10.69 16.54
CA ALA A 114 7.01 -9.53 17.18
C ALA A 114 8.55 -9.55 17.04
N GLY A 115 9.15 -8.40 16.81
CA GLY A 115 10.59 -8.23 16.69
C GLY A 115 11.19 -8.68 15.35
N GLU A 116 10.39 -9.19 14.41
CA GLU A 116 10.83 -9.53 13.07
C GLU A 116 10.45 -8.43 12.07
N PRO A 117 11.35 -8.03 11.14
CA PRO A 117 11.02 -7.06 10.12
C PRO A 117 9.87 -7.52 9.23
N PHE A 118 9.08 -6.56 8.77
CA PHE A 118 7.92 -6.84 7.91
C PHE A 118 7.77 -5.84 6.79
N VAL A 119 7.14 -6.29 5.71
CA VAL A 119 6.60 -5.46 4.62
C VAL A 119 5.13 -5.80 4.43
N PHE A 120 4.29 -4.79 4.46
CA PHE A 120 2.88 -4.89 4.07
C PHE A 120 2.73 -4.53 2.59
N PHE A 121 1.87 -5.26 1.89
CA PHE A 121 1.38 -4.87 0.57
C PHE A 121 -0.16 -4.94 0.53
N ASP A 122 -0.79 -4.00 -0.19
CA ASP A 122 -2.18 -4.19 -0.59
C ASP A 122 -2.28 -5.39 -1.53
N THR A 123 -3.35 -6.17 -1.45
CA THR A 123 -3.52 -7.42 -2.21
C THR A 123 -3.57 -7.22 -3.72
N ASP A 124 -3.98 -6.03 -4.17
CA ASP A 124 -3.94 -5.63 -5.58
C ASP A 124 -2.55 -5.15 -6.04
N THR A 125 -1.53 -5.77 -5.47
CA THR A 125 -0.13 -5.66 -5.89
C THR A 125 0.30 -6.91 -6.65
N LEU A 126 0.93 -6.73 -7.80
CA LEU A 126 1.59 -7.78 -8.57
C LEU A 126 3.09 -7.69 -8.34
N ILE A 127 3.72 -8.79 -7.97
CA ILE A 127 5.18 -8.86 -7.89
C ILE A 127 5.70 -9.08 -9.32
N THR A 128 6.61 -8.22 -9.76
CA THR A 128 7.16 -8.20 -11.13
C THR A 128 8.67 -8.35 -11.16
N GLY A 129 9.31 -8.41 -10.00
CA GLY A 129 10.76 -8.58 -9.86
C GLY A 129 11.15 -9.20 -8.51
N GLU A 130 12.45 -9.34 -8.28
CA GLU A 130 12.98 -10.01 -7.09
C GLU A 130 12.97 -9.10 -5.86
N LEU A 131 12.13 -9.41 -4.89
CA LEU A 131 12.01 -8.66 -3.63
C LEU A 131 13.23 -8.86 -2.70
N ALA A 132 13.93 -9.99 -2.82
CA ALA A 132 15.12 -10.24 -2.02
C ALA A 132 16.26 -9.24 -2.31
N ASP A 133 16.21 -8.56 -3.45
CA ASP A 133 17.21 -7.57 -3.85
C ASP A 133 16.87 -6.14 -3.37
N VAL A 134 15.68 -5.92 -2.81
CA VAL A 134 15.28 -4.60 -2.29
C VAL A 134 15.91 -4.36 -0.92
N PRO A 135 16.76 -3.35 -0.77
CA PRO A 135 17.48 -3.09 0.48
C PRO A 135 16.62 -2.29 1.46
N PHE A 136 15.62 -2.92 2.04
CA PHE A 136 14.71 -2.26 3.00
C PHE A 136 15.45 -1.72 4.23
N PRO A 137 15.42 -0.43 4.51
CA PRO A 137 15.97 0.14 5.73
C PRO A 137 14.94 0.02 6.87
N PHE A 138 14.69 -1.20 7.39
CA PHE A 138 13.63 -1.48 8.37
C PHE A 138 13.65 -0.59 9.61
N HIS A 139 14.82 -0.08 10.01
CA HIS A 139 14.98 0.88 11.12
C HIS A 139 14.50 2.30 10.77
N ARG A 140 14.25 2.59 9.50
CA ARG A 140 13.69 3.84 8.98
C ARG A 140 12.47 3.54 8.10
N PRO A 141 11.32 3.25 8.71
CA PRO A 141 10.13 2.84 7.96
C PRO A 141 9.74 3.88 6.91
N SER A 142 9.16 3.41 5.82
CA SER A 142 8.64 4.23 4.75
C SER A 142 7.44 3.54 4.09
N ALA A 143 6.83 4.23 3.11
CA ALA A 143 5.68 3.73 2.38
C ALA A 143 5.63 4.30 0.96
N SER A 144 4.70 3.79 0.12
CA SER A 144 4.52 4.24 -1.24
C SER A 144 4.14 5.72 -1.32
N MET A 145 4.91 6.46 -2.12
CA MET A 145 4.61 7.86 -2.48
C MET A 145 3.76 7.96 -3.76
N ARG A 146 3.53 6.85 -4.46
CA ARG A 146 2.71 6.84 -5.68
C ARG A 146 1.24 7.05 -5.32
N ARG A 147 0.69 8.20 -5.67
CA ARG A 147 -0.67 8.59 -5.34
C ARG A 147 -1.46 9.03 -6.58
N GLU A 148 -2.77 8.90 -6.50
CA GLU A 148 -3.70 9.32 -7.56
C GLU A 148 -4.61 10.46 -7.11
N GLY A 149 -4.60 10.75 -5.84
CA GLY A 149 -5.25 11.86 -5.19
C GLY A 149 -4.42 12.29 -4.00
N THR A 150 -4.87 13.31 -3.31
CA THR A 150 -4.25 13.76 -2.07
C THR A 150 -5.33 14.01 -1.02
N TRP A 151 -4.93 13.87 0.21
CA TRP A 151 -5.62 14.33 1.38
C TRP A 151 -4.68 15.31 2.12
N PRO A 152 -5.17 16.36 2.75
CA PRO A 152 -6.56 16.84 2.85
C PRO A 152 -7.16 17.24 1.50
N VAL A 153 -8.51 17.23 1.45
CA VAL A 153 -9.26 17.70 0.28
C VAL A 153 -9.44 19.20 0.36
N GLU A 154 -9.04 19.91 -0.70
CA GLU A 154 -9.28 21.36 -0.80
C GLU A 154 -10.77 21.66 -0.87
N ASP A 155 -11.26 22.54 0.00
CA ASP A 155 -12.64 23.00 0.06
C ASP A 155 -12.68 24.50 0.30
N LEU A 156 -13.86 25.14 0.14
CA LEU A 156 -14.02 26.58 0.15
C LEU A 156 -13.58 27.23 1.48
N TYR A 157 -13.75 26.54 2.61
CA TYR A 157 -13.44 27.03 3.97
C TYR A 157 -12.46 26.16 4.74
N TRP A 158 -11.65 25.39 4.03
CA TRP A 158 -10.67 24.55 4.70
C TRP A 158 -9.48 25.38 5.24
N PRO A 159 -8.83 24.94 6.32
CA PRO A 159 -7.78 25.75 6.97
C PRO A 159 -6.41 25.69 6.27
N GLY A 160 -6.25 24.94 5.17
CA GLY A 160 -5.00 24.74 4.47
C GLY A 160 -4.23 23.48 4.91
N TYR A 161 -3.30 23.04 4.06
CA TYR A 161 -2.48 21.84 4.32
C TYR A 161 -1.66 21.99 5.61
N THR A 162 -1.01 23.13 5.79
CA THR A 162 -0.16 23.41 6.96
C THR A 162 -0.93 23.24 8.27
N ALA A 163 -2.09 23.89 8.39
CA ALA A 163 -2.86 23.85 9.63
C ALA A 163 -3.33 22.42 9.95
N ILE A 164 -3.85 21.70 8.96
CA ILE A 164 -4.33 20.32 9.13
C ILE A 164 -3.20 19.37 9.52
N TRP A 165 -2.10 19.36 8.77
CA TRP A 165 -1.00 18.44 9.08
C TRP A 165 -0.34 18.79 10.41
N LYS A 166 -0.13 20.09 10.68
CA LYS A 166 0.44 20.52 11.95
C LYS A 166 -0.41 20.09 13.14
N SER A 167 -1.74 20.24 13.07
CA SER A 167 -2.63 19.81 14.16
C SER A 167 -2.53 18.32 14.47
N LEU A 168 -2.36 17.47 13.45
CA LEU A 168 -2.13 16.04 13.61
C LEU A 168 -0.78 15.74 14.27
N TYR A 169 0.29 16.42 13.84
CA TYR A 169 1.62 16.25 14.44
C TYR A 169 1.64 16.73 15.88
N ASP A 170 1.06 17.89 16.18
CA ASP A 170 0.96 18.47 17.53
C ASP A 170 0.19 17.53 18.47
N ARG A 171 -0.92 16.93 17.99
CA ARG A 171 -1.72 15.96 18.76
C ARG A 171 -0.90 14.80 19.29
N PHE A 172 0.06 14.31 18.51
CA PHE A 172 0.88 13.17 18.87
C PHE A 172 2.28 13.53 19.36
N GLY A 173 2.57 14.83 19.56
CA GLY A 173 3.86 15.31 20.02
C GLY A 173 5.00 14.95 19.04
N LEU A 174 4.75 15.09 17.74
CA LEU A 174 5.69 14.82 16.67
C LEU A 174 6.31 16.13 16.15
N ASP A 175 7.55 16.05 15.68
CA ASP A 175 8.24 17.17 15.06
C ASP A 175 7.72 17.40 13.62
N PHE A 176 6.78 18.34 13.48
CA PHE A 176 6.17 18.68 12.21
C PHE A 176 7.19 19.21 11.20
N ASP A 177 8.07 20.09 11.63
CA ASP A 177 9.00 20.79 10.74
C ASP A 177 9.98 19.83 10.05
N SER A 178 10.43 18.79 10.76
CA SER A 178 11.31 17.77 10.20
C SER A 178 10.63 16.84 9.17
N SER A 179 9.30 16.84 9.10
CA SER A 179 8.53 16.05 8.11
C SER A 179 8.40 16.74 6.76
N LEU A 180 8.65 18.05 6.70
CA LEU A 180 8.40 18.88 5.53
C LEU A 180 9.47 18.71 4.44
N ASP A 181 9.03 18.75 3.20
CA ASP A 181 9.91 18.96 2.03
C ASP A 181 10.00 20.46 1.75
N LEU A 182 11.06 21.09 2.26
CA LEU A 182 11.29 22.52 2.12
C LEU A 182 11.65 22.96 0.68
N SER A 183 11.84 22.03 -0.25
CA SER A 183 11.99 22.34 -1.68
C SER A 183 10.66 22.71 -2.34
N GLN A 184 9.54 22.36 -1.68
CA GLN A 184 8.19 22.66 -2.14
C GLN A 184 7.65 23.96 -1.53
N PRO A 185 6.79 24.70 -2.24
CA PRO A 185 6.16 25.92 -1.72
C PRO A 185 5.34 25.66 -0.45
N ASP A 186 5.14 26.72 0.32
CA ASP A 186 4.23 26.71 1.45
C ASP A 186 2.80 26.36 0.97
N ASP A 187 2.11 25.62 1.79
CA ASP A 187 0.73 25.19 1.56
C ASP A 187 0.48 24.48 0.22
N TYR A 188 1.54 23.81 -0.29
CA TYR A 188 1.46 22.96 -1.47
C TYR A 188 1.52 21.49 -1.06
N TRP A 189 0.62 20.67 -1.61
CA TRP A 189 0.40 19.29 -1.18
C TRP A 189 1.64 18.37 -1.15
N GLN A 190 2.65 18.61 -2.01
CA GLN A 190 3.88 17.80 -2.03
C GLN A 190 4.84 18.11 -0.89
N ARG A 191 4.66 19.25 -0.21
CA ARG A 191 5.48 19.63 0.94
C ARG A 191 5.29 18.71 2.13
N TYR A 192 4.10 18.14 2.29
CA TYR A 192 3.71 17.34 3.45
C TYR A 192 3.96 15.85 3.23
N LEU A 193 4.35 15.14 4.29
CA LEU A 193 4.54 13.72 4.25
C LEU A 193 3.18 13.02 4.14
N TYR A 194 2.95 12.34 3.02
CA TYR A 194 1.71 11.62 2.77
C TYR A 194 1.98 10.40 1.88
N PHE A 195 1.38 9.26 2.21
CA PHE A 195 1.56 7.99 1.52
C PHE A 195 0.23 7.42 1.03
N ASN A 196 0.27 6.57 0.00
CA ASN A 196 -0.93 5.90 -0.46
C ASN A 196 -1.21 4.57 0.27
N ALA A 197 -0.36 4.16 1.20
CA ALA A 197 -0.47 2.92 1.97
C ALA A 197 -0.56 1.62 1.15
N GLY A 198 -0.16 1.62 -0.12
CA GLY A 198 -0.13 0.43 -0.98
C GLY A 198 0.97 -0.55 -0.61
N TRP A 199 2.06 -0.04 -0.04
CA TRP A 199 3.08 -0.78 0.69
C TRP A 199 3.66 0.08 1.80
N PHE A 200 4.05 -0.55 2.89
CA PHE A 200 4.84 0.04 3.98
C PHE A 200 5.59 -1.04 4.73
N PHE A 201 6.59 -0.67 5.50
CA PHE A 201 7.42 -1.61 6.24
C PHE A 201 7.90 -1.04 7.57
N GLY A 202 8.40 -1.94 8.43
CA GLY A 202 8.99 -1.59 9.72
C GLY A 202 9.79 -2.74 10.33
N ALA A 203 10.54 -2.42 11.38
CA ALA A 203 11.43 -3.37 12.05
C ALA A 203 10.70 -4.31 13.02
N ASP A 204 9.57 -3.86 13.56
CA ASP A 204 8.77 -4.61 14.55
C ASP A 204 7.28 -4.35 14.33
N PRO A 205 6.52 -5.34 13.86
CA PRO A 205 5.09 -5.17 13.59
C PRO A 205 4.26 -4.96 14.87
N ALA A 206 4.68 -5.47 16.02
CA ALA A 206 3.94 -5.31 17.27
C ALA A 206 3.96 -3.84 17.72
N ALA A 207 5.13 -3.22 17.77
CA ALA A 207 5.26 -1.81 18.13
C ALA A 207 4.64 -0.89 17.06
N PHE A 208 4.87 -1.17 15.78
CA PHE A 208 4.34 -0.38 14.66
C PHE A 208 2.81 -0.49 14.59
N GLY A 209 2.27 -1.72 14.65
CA GLY A 209 0.83 -1.99 14.57
C GLY A 209 0.05 -1.39 15.74
N GLN A 210 0.56 -1.51 16.96
CA GLN A 210 -0.06 -0.89 18.13
C GLN A 210 -0.13 0.63 17.97
N ARG A 211 0.97 1.25 17.54
CA ARG A 211 1.02 2.70 17.34
C ARG A 211 0.07 3.15 16.21
N PHE A 212 -0.01 2.36 15.13
CA PHE A 212 -0.90 2.63 14.03
C PHE A 212 -2.38 2.56 14.48
N LEU A 213 -2.73 1.54 15.25
CA LEU A 213 -4.07 1.39 15.81
C LEU A 213 -4.42 2.54 16.76
N ASP A 214 -3.54 2.86 17.72
CA ASP A 214 -3.74 3.94 18.69
C ASP A 214 -4.01 5.27 17.99
N TYR A 215 -3.21 5.62 16.98
CA TYR A 215 -3.33 6.88 16.26
C TYR A 215 -4.59 6.88 15.38
N ALA A 216 -4.91 5.78 14.71
CA ALA A 216 -6.09 5.69 13.87
C ALA A 216 -7.39 5.81 14.68
N VAL A 217 -7.47 5.14 15.82
CA VAL A 217 -8.61 5.25 16.74
C VAL A 217 -8.72 6.67 17.30
N ALA A 218 -7.60 7.27 17.73
CA ALA A 218 -7.60 8.62 18.26
C ALA A 218 -8.06 9.67 17.23
N VAL A 219 -7.62 9.55 15.96
CA VAL A 219 -8.06 10.47 14.90
C VAL A 219 -9.53 10.24 14.52
N ARG A 220 -9.98 8.97 14.49
CA ARG A 220 -11.38 8.65 14.18
C ARG A 220 -12.35 9.19 15.24
N ASP A 221 -12.02 8.99 16.52
CA ASP A 221 -12.95 9.23 17.63
C ASP A 221 -12.90 10.68 18.15
N ASP A 222 -11.75 11.34 18.00
CA ASP A 222 -11.52 12.70 18.50
C ASP A 222 -10.53 13.45 17.59
N ALA A 223 -10.97 13.72 16.35
CA ALA A 223 -10.15 14.46 15.37
C ALA A 223 -9.89 15.91 15.82
N PRO A 224 -8.71 16.48 15.50
CA PRO A 224 -8.48 17.91 15.68
C PRO A 224 -9.53 18.78 14.99
N PRO A 225 -9.87 19.96 15.54
CA PRO A 225 -10.87 20.85 14.94
C PRO A 225 -10.61 21.23 13.47
N GLU A 226 -9.34 21.26 13.06
CA GLU A 226 -8.91 21.56 11.70
C GLU A 226 -9.40 20.49 10.69
N LEU A 227 -9.76 19.30 11.16
CA LEU A 227 -10.26 18.21 10.34
C LEU A 227 -11.78 18.15 10.24
N VAL A 228 -12.52 19.06 10.86
CA VAL A 228 -14.00 18.99 10.99
C VAL A 228 -14.72 18.82 9.65
N ILE A 229 -14.20 19.40 8.57
CA ILE A 229 -14.80 19.30 7.23
C ILE A 229 -14.08 18.26 6.33
N GLN A 230 -13.08 17.57 6.85
CA GLN A 230 -12.29 16.61 6.07
C GLN A 230 -12.88 15.19 6.16
N PRO A 231 -13.03 14.48 5.03
CA PRO A 231 -13.45 13.09 5.06
C PRO A 231 -12.31 12.21 5.62
N LEU A 232 -12.62 11.40 6.62
CA LEU A 232 -11.70 10.38 7.13
C LEU A 232 -11.84 9.07 6.36
N ASP A 233 -13.04 8.72 5.90
CA ASP A 233 -13.26 7.56 5.03
C ASP A 233 -13.16 7.98 3.55
N PRO A 234 -12.40 7.27 2.71
CA PRO A 234 -11.63 6.05 2.97
C PRO A 234 -10.15 6.29 3.32
N TRP A 235 -9.78 7.45 3.87
CA TRP A 235 -8.41 7.96 3.93
C TRP A 235 -7.71 7.75 5.28
N LEU A 236 -8.40 7.25 6.32
CA LEU A 236 -7.88 7.22 7.69
C LEU A 236 -6.53 6.48 7.81
N ASP A 237 -6.34 5.35 7.13
CA ASP A 237 -5.07 4.63 7.11
C ASP A 237 -3.94 5.48 6.49
N GLN A 238 -4.24 6.22 5.42
CA GLN A 238 -3.28 7.08 4.73
C GLN A 238 -3.01 8.40 5.51
N ILE A 239 -3.99 8.89 6.27
CA ILE A 239 -3.83 10.06 7.15
C ILE A 239 -2.86 9.74 8.29
N VAL A 240 -3.01 8.57 8.88
CA VAL A 240 -2.29 8.18 10.08
C VAL A 240 -0.92 7.56 9.79
N LEU A 241 -0.76 6.85 8.68
CA LEU A 241 0.49 6.18 8.33
C LEU A 241 1.72 7.10 8.34
N PRO A 242 1.71 8.33 7.79
CA PRO A 242 2.87 9.23 7.87
C PRO A 242 3.26 9.60 9.30
N LEU A 243 2.29 9.74 10.21
CA LEU A 243 2.54 10.04 11.61
C LEU A 243 3.23 8.87 12.32
N VAL A 244 2.79 7.64 12.03
CA VAL A 244 3.41 6.42 12.56
C VAL A 244 4.82 6.25 12.02
N ILE A 245 5.01 6.36 10.71
CA ILE A 245 6.32 6.29 10.06
C ILE A 245 7.28 7.32 10.67
N HIS A 246 6.83 8.56 10.81
CA HIS A 246 7.63 9.63 11.42
C HIS A 246 7.98 9.34 12.88
N ARG A 247 7.03 8.79 13.66
CA ARG A 247 7.26 8.39 15.06
C ARG A 247 8.40 7.39 15.21
N PHE A 248 8.59 6.50 14.22
CA PHE A 248 9.68 5.51 14.21
C PHE A 248 10.94 6.01 13.47
N GLY A 249 11.08 7.31 13.26
CA GLY A 249 12.25 7.92 12.63
C GLY A 249 12.34 7.70 11.12
N GLY A 250 11.23 7.29 10.51
CA GLY A 250 11.08 7.11 9.07
C GLY A 250 10.65 8.38 8.33
N GLY A 251 10.37 8.23 7.05
CA GLY A 251 9.99 9.36 6.20
C GLY A 251 9.84 8.94 4.74
N ARG A 252 10.10 9.86 3.82
CA ARG A 252 10.04 9.59 2.38
C ARG A 252 11.00 8.47 1.99
N PRO A 253 10.57 7.55 1.06
CA PRO A 253 11.45 6.51 0.56
C PRO A 253 12.65 7.11 -0.17
N GLY A 254 13.79 6.46 -0.05
CA GLY A 254 14.96 6.76 -0.86
C GLY A 254 14.89 6.07 -2.23
N PRO A 255 15.78 6.44 -3.17
CA PRO A 255 15.81 5.88 -4.51
C PRO A 255 16.06 4.37 -4.54
N GLU A 256 16.61 3.80 -3.48
CA GLU A 256 16.78 2.34 -3.33
C GLU A 256 15.45 1.58 -3.28
N LEU A 257 14.33 2.27 -3.02
CA LEU A 257 12.98 1.70 -2.95
C LEU A 257 12.13 2.01 -4.19
N ASP A 258 12.65 2.73 -5.19
CA ASP A 258 11.90 3.14 -6.40
C ASP A 258 11.30 1.93 -7.15
N GLY A 259 11.95 0.75 -7.06
CA GLY A 259 11.44 -0.48 -7.65
C GLY A 259 10.10 -0.95 -7.09
N LEU A 260 9.74 -0.57 -5.86
CA LEU A 260 8.48 -0.94 -5.22
C LEU A 260 7.24 -0.22 -5.82
N ASP A 261 7.44 0.88 -6.52
CA ASP A 261 6.39 1.55 -7.29
C ASP A 261 6.67 1.47 -8.80
N GLY A 262 7.37 0.41 -9.25
CA GLY A 262 7.85 0.30 -10.64
C GLY A 262 8.25 -1.10 -11.08
N ALA A 263 9.57 -1.39 -11.12
CA ALA A 263 10.10 -2.61 -11.74
C ALA A 263 9.92 -3.88 -10.89
N VAL A 264 9.83 -3.75 -9.56
CA VAL A 264 9.75 -4.89 -8.64
C VAL A 264 8.33 -5.20 -8.22
N THR A 265 7.50 -4.18 -8.05
CA THR A 265 6.08 -4.36 -7.76
C THR A 265 5.21 -3.40 -8.57
N CYS A 266 3.97 -3.81 -8.83
CA CYS A 266 2.97 -3.03 -9.54
C CYS A 266 1.66 -3.05 -8.74
N HIS A 267 1.33 -1.94 -8.08
CA HIS A 267 0.05 -1.75 -7.40
C HIS A 267 -1.00 -1.35 -8.44
N TRP A 268 -1.78 -2.32 -8.92
CA TRP A 268 -2.62 -2.18 -10.11
C TRP A 268 -4.06 -1.71 -9.85
N ARG A 269 -4.57 -1.79 -8.64
CA ARG A 269 -5.87 -1.32 -8.14
C ARG A 269 -7.10 -1.89 -8.84
N LEU A 270 -7.24 -1.70 -10.14
CA LEU A 270 -8.36 -2.19 -10.94
C LEU A 270 -7.86 -2.77 -12.27
N LEU A 271 -8.31 -3.96 -12.64
CA LEU A 271 -7.88 -4.65 -13.85
C LEU A 271 -8.05 -3.82 -15.14
N PRO A 272 -9.13 -3.05 -15.36
CA PRO A 272 -9.19 -2.20 -16.55
C PRO A 272 -8.10 -1.14 -16.61
N LEU A 273 -7.75 -0.52 -15.49
CA LEU A 273 -6.66 0.46 -15.41
C LEU A 273 -5.29 -0.21 -15.56
N PHE A 274 -5.12 -1.39 -14.98
CA PHE A 274 -3.93 -2.20 -15.14
C PHE A 274 -3.59 -2.43 -16.62
N TYR A 275 -4.54 -2.95 -17.40
CA TYR A 275 -4.32 -3.18 -18.82
C TYR A 275 -4.09 -1.88 -19.62
N ALA A 276 -4.73 -0.78 -19.22
CA ALA A 276 -4.56 0.51 -19.90
C ALA A 276 -3.17 1.12 -19.66
N ARG A 277 -2.64 1.05 -18.44
CA ARG A 277 -1.50 1.86 -18.00
C ARG A 277 -0.20 1.09 -17.79
N GLU A 278 -0.29 -0.13 -17.24
CA GLU A 278 0.90 -0.79 -16.75
C GLU A 278 1.79 -1.34 -17.87
N SER A 279 3.05 -1.59 -17.56
CA SER A 279 4.06 -2.03 -18.52
C SER A 279 3.69 -3.35 -19.22
N ASP A 280 4.28 -3.63 -20.39
CA ASP A 280 4.10 -4.91 -21.08
C ASP A 280 4.59 -6.06 -20.20
N HIS A 281 5.69 -5.85 -19.47
CA HIS A 281 6.20 -6.83 -18.52
C HIS A 281 5.17 -7.17 -17.42
N ALA A 282 4.57 -6.15 -16.78
CA ALA A 282 3.55 -6.39 -15.76
C ALA A 282 2.36 -7.19 -16.31
N VAL A 283 1.91 -6.86 -17.53
CA VAL A 283 0.80 -7.59 -18.19
C VAL A 283 1.20 -9.03 -18.50
N GLN A 284 2.41 -9.26 -19.01
CA GLN A 284 2.93 -10.61 -19.26
C GLN A 284 3.01 -11.44 -17.98
N VAL A 285 3.50 -10.85 -16.88
CA VAL A 285 3.55 -11.52 -15.57
C VAL A 285 2.14 -11.86 -15.10
N MET A 286 1.19 -10.91 -15.13
CA MET A 286 -0.20 -11.15 -14.73
C MET A 286 -0.81 -12.31 -15.50
N GLU A 287 -0.67 -12.33 -16.83
CA GLU A 287 -1.24 -13.37 -17.69
C GLU A 287 -0.55 -14.73 -17.46
N ALA A 288 0.76 -14.74 -17.25
CA ALA A 288 1.53 -15.95 -16.98
C ALA A 288 1.14 -16.60 -15.65
N VAL A 289 1.11 -15.82 -14.55
CA VAL A 289 0.82 -16.37 -13.20
C VAL A 289 -0.64 -16.78 -13.03
N THR A 290 -1.54 -16.22 -13.84
CA THR A 290 -2.97 -16.58 -13.81
C THR A 290 -3.37 -17.68 -14.79
N ALA A 291 -2.47 -18.09 -15.69
CA ALA A 291 -2.74 -19.13 -16.69
C ALA A 291 -2.87 -20.57 -16.13
N PRO A 292 -2.10 -21.00 -15.09
CA PRO A 292 -2.17 -22.36 -14.58
C PRO A 292 -3.58 -22.73 -14.06
N ASN A 293 -4.05 -23.94 -14.37
CA ASN A 293 -5.40 -24.37 -14.01
C ASN A 293 -5.68 -24.30 -12.50
N LYS A 294 -4.69 -24.52 -11.65
CA LYS A 294 -4.80 -24.42 -10.19
C LYS A 294 -5.20 -23.01 -9.71
N ILE A 295 -4.80 -21.96 -10.43
CA ILE A 295 -5.17 -20.56 -10.15
C ILE A 295 -6.44 -20.17 -10.92
N LYS A 296 -6.46 -20.47 -12.22
CA LYS A 296 -7.53 -20.12 -13.15
C LYS A 296 -8.92 -20.56 -12.69
N LYS A 297 -9.07 -21.78 -12.11
CA LYS A 297 -10.35 -22.31 -11.62
C LYS A 297 -10.98 -21.38 -10.57
N HIS A 298 -10.18 -20.77 -9.70
CA HIS A 298 -10.63 -19.84 -8.66
C HIS A 298 -10.92 -18.45 -9.22
N LEU A 299 -10.00 -17.90 -10.03
CA LEU A 299 -10.13 -16.56 -10.58
C LEU A 299 -11.30 -16.41 -11.54
N LYS A 300 -11.72 -17.48 -12.26
CA LYS A 300 -12.91 -17.47 -13.10
C LYS A 300 -14.23 -17.30 -12.31
N GLY A 301 -14.22 -17.50 -11.01
CA GLY A 301 -15.35 -17.21 -10.13
C GLY A 301 -15.61 -15.72 -9.93
N HIS A 302 -14.62 -14.87 -10.16
CA HIS A 302 -14.75 -13.42 -10.03
C HIS A 302 -14.87 -12.74 -11.41
N ASP A 303 -15.91 -11.93 -11.59
CA ASP A 303 -16.32 -11.43 -12.91
C ASP A 303 -15.24 -10.55 -13.58
N ALA A 304 -14.52 -9.70 -12.82
CA ALA A 304 -13.47 -8.87 -13.35
C ALA A 304 -12.30 -9.72 -13.90
N PHE A 305 -11.78 -10.69 -13.14
CA PHE A 305 -10.73 -11.60 -13.60
C PHE A 305 -11.18 -12.42 -14.80
N LYS A 306 -12.40 -12.99 -14.74
CA LYS A 306 -12.98 -13.76 -15.83
C LYS A 306 -13.02 -12.98 -17.14
N ARG A 307 -13.54 -11.75 -17.11
CA ARG A 307 -13.72 -10.95 -18.32
C ARG A 307 -12.42 -10.34 -18.81
N MET A 308 -11.62 -9.77 -17.90
CA MET A 308 -10.43 -9.03 -18.31
C MET A 308 -9.33 -9.99 -18.78
N ILE A 309 -9.06 -11.07 -18.06
CA ILE A 309 -7.98 -12.00 -18.37
C ILE A 309 -8.46 -13.10 -19.33
N TYR A 310 -9.45 -13.90 -18.92
CA TYR A 310 -9.79 -15.15 -19.63
C TYR A 310 -10.71 -14.97 -20.83
N GLN A 311 -11.42 -13.85 -20.94
CA GLN A 311 -12.22 -13.48 -22.11
C GLN A 311 -11.54 -12.42 -22.98
N GLY A 312 -10.28 -12.06 -22.68
CA GLY A 312 -9.45 -11.18 -23.51
C GLY A 312 -9.89 -9.72 -23.56
N ARG A 313 -10.77 -9.27 -22.65
CA ARG A 313 -11.18 -7.85 -22.60
C ARG A 313 -10.03 -6.94 -22.19
N GLY A 314 -9.09 -7.43 -21.37
CA GLY A 314 -7.91 -6.67 -20.98
C GLY A 314 -7.08 -6.24 -22.18
N GLN A 315 -6.81 -7.14 -23.12
CA GLN A 315 -6.07 -6.81 -24.33
C GLN A 315 -6.85 -5.82 -25.25
N LYS A 316 -8.19 -5.89 -25.24
CA LYS A 316 -9.02 -4.90 -25.94
C LYS A 316 -8.93 -3.52 -25.28
N VAL A 317 -8.91 -3.46 -23.93
CA VAL A 317 -8.66 -2.19 -23.21
C VAL A 317 -7.28 -1.66 -23.56
N ARG A 318 -6.25 -2.51 -23.56
CA ARG A 318 -4.89 -2.11 -23.90
C ARG A 318 -4.80 -1.48 -25.28
N ALA A 319 -5.50 -2.03 -26.26
CA ALA A 319 -5.56 -1.54 -27.65
C ALA A 319 -6.29 -0.18 -27.81
N LEU A 320 -7.00 0.32 -26.80
CA LEU A 320 -7.62 1.64 -26.84
C LEU A 320 -6.62 2.79 -26.68
N PHE A 321 -5.41 2.51 -26.20
CA PHE A 321 -4.46 3.54 -25.77
C PHE A 321 -3.14 3.43 -26.53
N ASP A 322 -2.61 4.59 -26.97
CA ASP A 322 -1.22 4.71 -27.32
C ASP A 322 -0.40 4.73 -26.03
N ARG A 323 0.45 3.74 -25.87
CA ARG A 323 1.23 3.57 -24.65
C ARG A 323 2.38 4.56 -24.50
N SER A 324 2.81 5.18 -25.60
CA SER A 324 3.80 6.24 -25.61
C SER A 324 3.21 7.61 -25.24
N ASP A 325 1.88 7.75 -25.35
CA ASP A 325 1.16 9.00 -25.08
C ASP A 325 -0.17 8.74 -24.33
N LEU A 326 -0.05 8.25 -23.10
CA LEU A 326 -1.21 8.01 -22.25
C LEU A 326 -1.82 9.32 -21.74
N PRO A 327 -3.17 9.41 -21.61
CA PRO A 327 -3.81 10.55 -21.00
C PRO A 327 -3.24 10.83 -19.59
N LYS A 328 -2.87 12.08 -19.33
CA LYS A 328 -2.25 12.48 -18.04
C LYS A 328 -3.19 12.31 -16.85
N ARG A 329 -4.51 12.43 -17.04
CA ARG A 329 -5.52 12.31 -15.99
C ARG A 329 -6.17 10.94 -16.03
N GLU A 330 -6.12 10.20 -14.94
CA GLU A 330 -6.76 8.89 -14.83
C GLU A 330 -8.24 8.93 -15.21
N GLN A 331 -8.96 10.01 -14.88
CA GLN A 331 -10.37 10.15 -15.23
C GLN A 331 -10.62 10.06 -16.74
N GLN A 332 -9.71 10.54 -17.56
CA GLN A 332 -9.82 10.43 -19.04
C GLN A 332 -9.70 8.97 -19.46
N ILE A 333 -8.74 8.23 -18.90
CA ILE A 333 -8.57 6.79 -19.13
C ILE A 333 -9.83 6.04 -18.71
N ARG A 334 -10.37 6.31 -17.52
CA ARG A 334 -11.61 5.71 -17.01
C ARG A 334 -12.80 5.97 -17.95
N ASN A 335 -12.96 7.20 -18.42
CA ASN A 335 -14.05 7.59 -19.32
C ASN A 335 -13.94 6.86 -20.66
N GLN A 336 -12.73 6.75 -21.25
CA GLN A 336 -12.52 6.05 -22.51
C GLN A 336 -12.82 4.55 -22.39
N ILE A 337 -12.39 3.89 -21.29
CA ILE A 337 -12.70 2.49 -21.01
C ILE A 337 -14.21 2.28 -20.84
N LYS A 338 -14.89 3.20 -20.11
CA LYS A 338 -16.35 3.15 -19.91
C LYS A 338 -17.10 3.30 -21.23
N SER A 339 -16.72 4.27 -22.07
CA SER A 339 -17.35 4.50 -23.39
C SER A 339 -17.18 3.31 -24.31
N ALA A 340 -16.08 2.57 -24.22
CA ALA A 340 -15.85 1.34 -24.95
C ALA A 340 -16.58 0.10 -24.38
N GLY A 341 -17.30 0.22 -23.23
CA GLY A 341 -18.03 -0.87 -22.60
C GLY A 341 -17.15 -1.90 -21.88
N PHE A 342 -15.90 -1.56 -21.54
CA PHE A 342 -14.97 -2.47 -20.90
C PHE A 342 -14.77 -2.20 -19.40
N TRP A 343 -15.44 -1.20 -18.84
CA TRP A 343 -15.32 -0.92 -17.40
C TRP A 343 -15.97 -2.00 -16.54
N ILE A 344 -15.22 -2.54 -15.59
CA ILE A 344 -15.69 -3.49 -14.57
C ILE A 344 -14.91 -3.27 -13.27
N ARG A 345 -15.59 -3.45 -12.14
CA ARG A 345 -14.99 -3.39 -10.80
C ARG A 345 -14.92 -4.77 -10.18
#